data_e5e8fd67f0e5723637ea2c60bc7369c3
#
_entry.id   e5e8fd67f0e5723637ea2c60bc7369c3
#
_cell.length_a   1.000
_cell.length_b   1.000
_cell.length_c   1.000
_cell.angle_alpha   90.00
_cell.angle_beta   90.00
_cell.angle_gamma   90.00
#
_symmetry.space_group_name_H-M   'P 1'
#
loop_
_entity.id
_entity.type
_entity.pdbx_description
1 polymer ?
#
loop_
_entity_poly.entity_id
_entity_poly.type
_entity_poly.pdbx_seq_one_letter_code
_entity_poly.pdbx_strand_id
1 'polypeptide(L)'
;MAEIAIVGGGPSGAMCGEQLARAGHKVRIFDEHLAWEKPCGGGLTHKAVECFPFLLDNPYPKKLVRSVELIASNEQRANLEMTHPIVIYSRRVLNGMLLDRAKAAGCDVQQAHVLGVDTSTTKPRYSIDGEWRSADFLVLAAGARNQIAPDTRPLQRDELEMTQGYFVPQTAESITVKFLPHFEGYIWSFPRCDHLSVGICGSMATHTSAELKTHLGTFVERHGISTENAKFYSHVLPSPQERTLSDRTVLGKNWALVGDAAAWVDPLTGEGLFYAMRSGELLGRSLAEGCPEKYMSWVKAAFSSELEFAARIVRRFYRGSFLGTAVTTHMVQLMNRSAVFRQLMGDLFSGTQDYSSLKRRLWGHLGITVSEFIASVLNLERPASAQIPRGSAAAD
;
A
#
# COMPACT_ATOMS: atom_id res chain seq x y z
N MET A 1 27.84 14.81 11.83
CA MET A 1 27.79 13.42 11.33
C MET A 1 27.33 12.54 12.49
N ALA A 2 26.19 11.88 12.37
CA ALA A 2 25.63 10.98 13.39
C ALA A 2 25.73 9.52 12.90
N GLU A 3 25.75 8.59 13.85
CA GLU A 3 25.69 7.15 13.58
C GLU A 3 24.23 6.69 13.72
N ILE A 4 23.63 6.21 12.61
CA ILE A 4 22.23 5.84 12.54
C ILE A 4 22.10 4.36 12.21
N ALA A 5 21.32 3.64 13.01
CA ALA A 5 20.98 2.25 12.75
C ALA A 5 19.52 2.15 12.28
N ILE A 6 19.32 1.42 11.18
CA ILE A 6 18.00 1.17 10.58
C ILE A 6 17.71 -0.32 10.71
N VAL A 7 16.62 -0.64 11.38
CA VAL A 7 16.13 -2.01 11.57
C VAL A 7 15.04 -2.31 10.53
N GLY A 8 15.40 -3.08 9.51
CA GLY A 8 14.58 -3.42 8.36
C GLY A 8 15.06 -2.74 7.08
N GLY A 9 15.42 -3.55 6.08
CA GLY A 9 15.88 -3.14 4.74
C GLY A 9 14.74 -3.11 3.70
N GLY A 10 13.49 -3.03 4.13
CA GLY A 10 12.34 -2.85 3.25
C GLY A 10 12.31 -1.44 2.62
N PRO A 11 11.26 -1.12 1.83
CA PRO A 11 11.17 0.15 1.12
C PRO A 11 11.36 1.39 2.02
N SER A 12 10.80 1.39 3.21
CA SER A 12 10.92 2.52 4.14
C SER A 12 12.33 2.69 4.70
N GLY A 13 12.98 1.59 5.11
CA GLY A 13 14.33 1.64 5.63
C GLY A 13 15.37 2.00 4.57
N ALA A 14 15.25 1.44 3.37
CA ALA A 14 16.14 1.75 2.26
C ALA A 14 16.05 3.22 1.82
N MET A 15 14.82 3.77 1.71
CA MET A 15 14.62 5.18 1.36
C MET A 15 15.13 6.13 2.44
N CYS A 16 14.91 5.80 3.72
CA CYS A 16 15.46 6.59 4.84
C CYS A 16 16.98 6.56 4.84
N GLY A 17 17.56 5.39 4.66
CA GLY A 17 19.03 5.20 4.61
C GLY A 17 19.66 5.98 3.46
N GLU A 18 19.09 5.92 2.26
CA GLU A 18 19.57 6.68 1.10
C GLU A 18 19.64 8.19 1.40
N GLN A 19 18.59 8.77 2.00
CA GLN A 19 18.55 10.19 2.34
C GLN A 19 19.64 10.57 3.36
N LEU A 20 19.77 9.76 4.42
CA LEU A 20 20.72 10.01 5.49
C LEU A 20 22.17 9.86 5.05
N ALA A 21 22.48 8.84 4.25
CA ALA A 21 23.82 8.63 3.73
C ALA A 21 24.23 9.76 2.77
N ARG A 22 23.31 10.22 1.90
CA ARG A 22 23.54 11.39 1.04
C ARG A 22 23.80 12.68 1.82
N ALA A 23 23.22 12.80 3.02
CA ALA A 23 23.47 13.91 3.93
C ALA A 23 24.77 13.76 4.75
N GLY A 24 25.56 12.71 4.52
CA GLY A 24 26.85 12.48 5.16
C GLY A 24 26.78 11.81 6.54
N HIS A 25 25.66 11.21 6.91
CA HIS A 25 25.56 10.40 8.12
C HIS A 25 26.15 9.00 7.91
N LYS A 26 26.64 8.38 8.99
CA LYS A 26 27.05 6.98 9.00
C LYS A 26 25.84 6.10 9.22
N VAL A 27 25.38 5.40 8.18
CA VAL A 27 24.12 4.64 8.19
C VAL A 27 24.40 3.15 8.06
N ARG A 28 23.84 2.34 8.98
CA ARG A 28 23.80 0.89 8.88
C ARG A 28 22.35 0.42 8.77
N ILE A 29 22.08 -0.43 7.79
CA ILE A 29 20.76 -1.06 7.58
C ILE A 29 20.92 -2.55 7.88
N PHE A 30 20.06 -3.06 8.77
CA PHE A 30 20.00 -4.47 9.15
C PHE A 30 18.69 -5.08 8.71
N ASP A 31 18.74 -6.19 7.99
CA ASP A 31 17.56 -6.94 7.57
C ASP A 31 17.88 -8.45 7.50
N GLU A 32 16.97 -9.26 7.98
CA GLU A 32 17.14 -10.71 8.00
C GLU A 32 17.18 -11.33 6.60
N HIS A 33 16.41 -10.79 5.67
CA HIS A 33 16.18 -11.39 4.35
C HIS A 33 16.61 -10.51 3.18
N LEU A 34 16.90 -9.23 3.41
CA LEU A 34 17.23 -8.23 2.39
C LEU A 34 16.21 -8.21 1.23
N ALA A 35 16.67 -8.44 0.00
CA ALA A 35 15.83 -8.49 -1.20
C ALA A 35 15.19 -9.86 -1.40
N TRP A 36 14.08 -10.13 -0.72
CA TRP A 36 13.32 -11.36 -0.85
C TRP A 36 11.91 -11.11 -1.42
N GLU A 37 11.24 -12.19 -1.85
CA GLU A 37 9.87 -12.10 -2.38
C GLU A 37 8.86 -12.02 -1.24
N LYS A 38 8.67 -10.80 -0.69
CA LYS A 38 7.69 -10.55 0.37
C LYS A 38 6.26 -10.69 -0.19
N PRO A 39 5.33 -11.33 0.52
CA PRO A 39 3.92 -11.37 0.15
C PRO A 39 3.32 -9.99 -0.10
N CYS A 40 2.85 -9.73 -1.32
CA CYS A 40 2.32 -8.41 -1.76
C CYS A 40 1.80 -8.52 -3.20
N GLY A 41 0.88 -7.67 -3.62
CA GLY A 41 0.57 -7.45 -5.05
C GLY A 41 1.75 -6.87 -5.83
N GLY A 42 2.54 -6.02 -5.21
CA GLY A 42 3.71 -5.37 -5.82
C GLY A 42 3.36 -4.14 -6.67
N GLY A 43 2.10 -3.70 -6.67
CA GLY A 43 1.63 -2.57 -7.43
C GLY A 43 2.02 -1.24 -6.80
N LEU A 44 2.45 -0.31 -7.65
CA LEU A 44 2.77 1.08 -7.33
C LEU A 44 1.89 1.97 -8.18
N THR A 45 1.14 2.83 -7.54
CA THR A 45 0.23 3.78 -8.19
C THR A 45 0.98 4.95 -8.82
N HIS A 46 0.29 5.72 -9.65
CA HIS A 46 0.86 6.90 -10.32
C HIS A 46 1.43 7.90 -9.31
N LYS A 47 0.77 8.13 -8.16
CA LYS A 47 1.30 9.03 -7.12
C LYS A 47 2.67 8.59 -6.59
N ALA A 48 2.93 7.28 -6.56
CA ALA A 48 4.25 6.77 -6.20
C ALA A 48 5.31 7.10 -7.26
N VAL A 49 4.94 6.99 -8.55
CA VAL A 49 5.82 7.32 -9.68
C VAL A 49 6.08 8.83 -9.77
N GLU A 50 5.07 9.67 -9.51
CA GLU A 50 5.26 11.14 -9.45
C GLU A 50 6.22 11.54 -8.34
N CYS A 51 6.07 10.96 -7.15
CA CYS A 51 7.00 11.22 -6.04
C CYS A 51 8.40 10.65 -6.28
N PHE A 52 8.47 9.51 -6.97
CA PHE A 52 9.70 8.75 -7.18
C PHE A 52 9.84 8.31 -8.64
N PRO A 53 10.20 9.25 -9.56
CA PRO A 53 10.28 8.95 -11.00
C PRO A 53 11.21 7.78 -11.35
N PHE A 54 12.23 7.52 -10.53
CA PHE A 54 13.12 6.37 -10.70
C PHE A 54 12.39 5.01 -10.66
N LEU A 55 11.16 4.93 -10.14
CA LEU A 55 10.36 3.71 -10.18
C LEU A 55 9.92 3.33 -11.59
N LEU A 56 9.86 4.28 -12.48
CA LEU A 56 9.54 4.03 -13.89
C LEU A 56 10.81 4.05 -14.75
N ASP A 57 11.67 5.02 -14.51
CA ASP A 57 12.89 5.25 -15.27
C ASP A 57 14.06 4.43 -14.70
N ASN A 58 14.08 3.15 -15.04
CA ASN A 58 15.11 2.19 -14.63
C ASN A 58 15.05 0.92 -15.50
N PRO A 59 16.15 0.15 -15.61
CA PRO A 59 16.20 -1.07 -16.43
C PRO A 59 15.63 -2.34 -15.74
N TYR A 60 15.21 -2.26 -14.49
CA TYR A 60 14.72 -3.43 -13.75
C TYR A 60 13.39 -3.95 -14.30
N PRO A 61 13.17 -5.29 -14.31
CA PRO A 61 11.94 -5.88 -14.81
C PRO A 61 10.72 -5.42 -14.01
N LYS A 62 9.75 -4.87 -14.72
CA LYS A 62 8.48 -4.38 -14.19
C LYS A 62 7.37 -4.55 -15.22
N LYS A 63 6.14 -4.79 -14.76
CA LYS A 63 4.97 -4.84 -15.63
C LYS A 63 4.15 -3.56 -15.48
N LEU A 64 3.72 -2.99 -16.61
CA LEU A 64 2.84 -1.82 -16.64
C LEU A 64 1.43 -2.29 -16.96
N VAL A 65 0.50 -2.12 -16.03
CA VAL A 65 -0.88 -2.60 -16.17
C VAL A 65 -1.83 -1.42 -16.13
N ARG A 66 -2.70 -1.32 -17.14
CA ARG A 66 -3.72 -0.28 -17.25
C ARG A 66 -5.13 -0.80 -16.97
N SER A 67 -5.34 -2.10 -17.09
CA SER A 67 -6.66 -2.70 -16.94
C SER A 67 -6.82 -3.35 -15.58
N VAL A 68 -7.91 -3.03 -14.89
CA VAL A 68 -8.31 -3.64 -13.61
C VAL A 68 -9.72 -4.18 -13.76
N GLU A 69 -9.90 -5.49 -13.52
CA GLU A 69 -11.20 -6.12 -13.38
C GLU A 69 -11.63 -6.09 -11.91
N LEU A 70 -12.78 -5.48 -11.63
CA LEU A 70 -13.42 -5.54 -10.32
C LEU A 70 -14.60 -6.51 -10.36
N ILE A 71 -14.61 -7.45 -9.41
CA ILE A 71 -15.66 -8.46 -9.27
C ILE A 71 -16.40 -8.23 -7.96
N ALA A 72 -17.69 -7.96 -8.04
CA ALA A 72 -18.57 -7.80 -6.89
C ALA A 72 -18.88 -9.14 -6.21
N SER A 73 -19.42 -9.08 -4.99
CA SER A 73 -19.82 -10.27 -4.22
C SER A 73 -20.91 -11.12 -4.91
N ASN A 74 -21.69 -10.54 -5.82
CA ASN A 74 -22.71 -11.20 -6.63
C ASN A 74 -22.20 -11.62 -8.04
N GLU A 75 -20.88 -11.69 -8.24
CA GLU A 75 -20.18 -12.05 -9.49
C GLU A 75 -20.33 -11.04 -10.64
N GLN A 76 -20.99 -9.89 -10.43
CA GLN A 76 -20.97 -8.82 -11.43
C GLN A 76 -19.55 -8.27 -11.59
N ARG A 77 -19.18 -7.93 -12.81
CA ARG A 77 -17.83 -7.48 -13.18
C ARG A 77 -17.88 -6.09 -13.79
N ALA A 78 -16.84 -5.32 -13.55
CA ALA A 78 -16.59 -4.06 -14.22
C ALA A 78 -15.11 -3.93 -14.54
N ASN A 79 -14.80 -3.48 -15.74
CA ASN A 79 -13.42 -3.21 -16.18
C ASN A 79 -13.14 -1.72 -16.09
N LEU A 80 -12.00 -1.41 -15.49
CA LEU A 80 -11.43 -0.06 -15.42
C LEU A 80 -10.22 0.01 -16.35
N GLU A 81 -10.23 0.96 -17.25
CA GLU A 81 -9.03 1.39 -17.98
C GLU A 81 -8.49 2.65 -17.32
N MET A 82 -7.27 2.56 -16.81
CA MET A 82 -6.63 3.64 -16.07
C MET A 82 -5.83 4.54 -17.02
N THR A 83 -5.91 5.85 -16.80
CA THR A 83 -5.12 6.84 -17.55
C THR A 83 -3.62 6.62 -17.36
N HIS A 84 -3.21 6.31 -16.14
CA HIS A 84 -1.84 6.00 -15.79
C HIS A 84 -1.71 4.54 -15.37
N PRO A 85 -0.68 3.80 -15.83
CA PRO A 85 -0.50 2.41 -15.46
C PRO A 85 -0.12 2.27 -13.99
N ILE A 86 -0.56 1.17 -13.37
CA ILE A 86 0.08 0.66 -12.16
C ILE A 86 1.39 -0.02 -12.56
N VAL A 87 2.47 0.35 -11.90
CA VAL A 87 3.79 -0.25 -12.08
C VAL A 87 3.92 -1.42 -11.11
N ILE A 88 4.03 -2.64 -11.62
CA ILE A 88 4.08 -3.85 -10.80
C ILE A 88 5.48 -4.43 -10.80
N TYR A 89 6.05 -4.57 -9.62
CA TYR A 89 7.33 -5.21 -9.38
C TYR A 89 7.18 -6.53 -8.61
N SER A 90 8.06 -7.48 -8.89
CA SER A 90 8.44 -8.47 -7.89
C SER A 90 9.05 -7.74 -6.68
N ARG A 91 8.69 -8.15 -5.47
CA ARG A 91 9.24 -7.51 -4.26
C ARG A 91 10.74 -7.72 -4.12
N ARG A 92 11.25 -8.84 -4.62
CA ARG A 92 12.70 -9.07 -4.70
C ARG A 92 13.38 -8.00 -5.56
N VAL A 93 12.82 -7.69 -6.72
CA VAL A 93 13.37 -6.68 -7.63
C VAL A 93 13.25 -5.29 -7.01
N LEU A 94 12.08 -4.90 -6.52
CA LEU A 94 11.87 -3.58 -5.92
C LEU A 94 12.78 -3.36 -4.71
N ASN A 95 12.79 -4.29 -3.77
CA ASN A 95 13.62 -4.17 -2.57
C ASN A 95 15.12 -4.17 -2.92
N GLY A 96 15.54 -5.01 -3.87
CA GLY A 96 16.93 -5.02 -4.37
C GLY A 96 17.34 -3.67 -4.92
N MET A 97 16.54 -3.11 -5.82
CA MET A 97 16.77 -1.78 -6.41
C MET A 97 16.90 -0.69 -5.33
N LEU A 98 16.01 -0.68 -4.34
CA LEU A 98 16.04 0.33 -3.27
C LEU A 98 17.27 0.16 -2.36
N LEU A 99 17.65 -1.08 -2.04
CA LEU A 99 18.86 -1.36 -1.25
C LEU A 99 20.14 -1.01 -2.03
N ASP A 100 20.18 -1.26 -3.33
CA ASP A 100 21.32 -0.88 -4.17
C ASP A 100 21.49 0.64 -4.24
N ARG A 101 20.37 1.40 -4.30
CA ARG A 101 20.40 2.87 -4.18
C ARG A 101 20.95 3.32 -2.83
N ALA A 102 20.52 2.69 -1.73
CA ALA A 102 21.02 2.99 -0.39
C ALA A 102 22.52 2.69 -0.27
N LYS A 103 22.99 1.55 -0.79
CA LYS A 103 24.42 1.21 -0.84
C LYS A 103 25.22 2.22 -1.67
N ALA A 104 24.70 2.59 -2.85
CA ALA A 104 25.34 3.58 -3.71
C ALA A 104 25.46 4.96 -3.06
N ALA A 105 24.53 5.30 -2.15
CA ALA A 105 24.56 6.50 -1.33
C ALA A 105 25.56 6.41 -0.16
N GLY A 106 26.09 5.23 0.17
CA GLY A 106 27.07 5.02 1.24
C GLY A 106 26.54 4.28 2.47
N CYS A 107 25.34 3.66 2.41
CA CYS A 107 24.85 2.82 3.51
C CYS A 107 25.61 1.50 3.60
N ASP A 108 25.95 1.11 4.82
CA ASP A 108 26.41 -0.24 5.17
C ASP A 108 25.18 -1.14 5.36
N VAL A 109 24.89 -2.00 4.37
CA VAL A 109 23.72 -2.89 4.38
C VAL A 109 24.16 -4.29 4.77
N GLN A 110 23.64 -4.77 5.90
CA GLN A 110 24.02 -6.04 6.51
C GLN A 110 22.82 -6.98 6.59
N GLN A 111 23.03 -8.25 6.22
CA GLN A 111 22.05 -9.29 6.49
C GLN A 111 22.21 -9.74 7.94
N ALA A 112 21.31 -9.27 8.80
CA ALA A 112 21.33 -9.57 10.23
C ALA A 112 19.94 -9.41 10.84
N HIS A 113 19.65 -10.20 11.86
CA HIS A 113 18.39 -10.13 12.60
C HIS A 113 18.58 -9.33 13.89
N VAL A 114 17.92 -8.20 13.99
CA VAL A 114 17.85 -7.41 15.23
C VAL A 114 16.79 -8.03 16.14
N LEU A 115 17.22 -8.57 17.27
CA LEU A 115 16.37 -9.30 18.21
C LEU A 115 15.70 -8.39 19.24
N GLY A 116 16.26 -7.23 19.52
CA GLY A 116 15.73 -6.30 20.51
C GLY A 116 16.27 -4.89 20.35
N VAL A 117 15.54 -3.94 20.88
CA VAL A 117 15.96 -2.53 20.98
C VAL A 117 15.71 -2.01 22.40
N ASP A 118 16.53 -1.04 22.81
CA ASP A 118 16.40 -0.33 24.06
C ASP A 118 16.53 1.15 23.79
N THR A 119 15.43 1.88 23.94
CA THR A 119 15.31 3.32 23.68
C THR A 119 15.32 4.14 24.98
N SER A 120 15.44 3.51 26.14
CA SER A 120 15.44 4.16 27.46
C SER A 120 16.73 4.90 27.79
N THR A 121 17.81 4.57 27.09
CA THR A 121 19.14 5.15 27.32
C THR A 121 19.37 6.41 26.45
N THR A 122 20.34 7.23 26.84
CA THR A 122 20.70 8.46 26.09
C THR A 122 21.05 8.16 24.63
N LYS A 123 21.81 7.06 24.39
CA LYS A 123 22.03 6.50 23.06
C LYS A 123 21.23 5.21 22.96
N PRO A 124 20.27 5.10 22.04
CA PRO A 124 19.48 3.90 21.88
C PRO A 124 20.39 2.72 21.48
N ARG A 125 20.01 1.53 21.91
CA ARG A 125 20.75 0.30 21.66
C ARG A 125 19.91 -0.69 20.87
N TYR A 126 20.59 -1.56 20.14
CA TYR A 126 19.97 -2.66 19.39
C TYR A 126 20.84 -3.91 19.54
N SER A 127 20.21 -5.08 19.53
CA SER A 127 20.86 -6.38 19.75
C SER A 127 20.91 -7.19 18.45
N ILE A 128 22.10 -7.63 18.06
CA ILE A 128 22.36 -8.57 16.97
C ILE A 128 23.18 -9.73 17.54
N ASP A 129 22.74 -10.97 17.32
CA ASP A 129 23.41 -12.19 17.78
C ASP A 129 23.73 -12.18 19.29
N GLY A 130 22.86 -11.53 20.07
CA GLY A 130 23.03 -11.38 21.53
C GLY A 130 23.94 -10.24 21.96
N GLU A 131 24.63 -9.58 21.05
CA GLU A 131 25.47 -8.42 21.33
C GLU A 131 24.71 -7.10 21.22
N TRP A 132 24.83 -6.27 22.26
CA TRP A 132 24.24 -4.92 22.27
C TRP A 132 25.18 -3.90 21.65
N ARG A 133 24.67 -3.16 20.67
CA ARG A 133 25.34 -2.05 20.00
C ARG A 133 24.52 -0.77 20.19
N SER A 134 25.17 0.39 20.06
CA SER A 134 24.50 1.70 20.19
C SER A 134 24.56 2.49 18.89
N ALA A 135 23.62 3.42 18.75
CA ALA A 135 23.58 4.42 17.68
C ALA A 135 23.20 5.78 18.27
N ASP A 136 23.35 6.86 17.51
CA ASP A 136 22.82 8.17 17.91
C ASP A 136 21.29 8.25 17.68
N PHE A 137 20.79 7.50 16.68
CA PHE A 137 19.36 7.40 16.38
C PHE A 137 19.01 6.01 15.81
N LEU A 138 17.83 5.48 16.19
CA LEU A 138 17.26 4.23 15.65
C LEU A 138 16.08 4.50 14.73
N VAL A 139 16.14 3.94 13.52
CA VAL A 139 14.99 3.90 12.60
C VAL A 139 14.41 2.50 12.60
N LEU A 140 13.17 2.37 13.04
CA LEU A 140 12.46 1.11 13.14
C LEU A 140 11.56 0.91 11.92
N ALA A 141 12.08 0.16 10.95
CA ALA A 141 11.46 -0.15 9.65
C ALA A 141 11.14 -1.65 9.51
N ALA A 142 10.96 -2.35 10.64
CA ALA A 142 10.87 -3.81 10.73
C ALA A 142 9.53 -4.40 10.22
N GLY A 143 8.62 -3.57 9.69
CA GLY A 143 7.32 -4.01 9.16
C GLY A 143 6.30 -4.33 10.25
N ALA A 144 5.18 -4.97 9.84
CA ALA A 144 4.06 -5.22 10.74
C ALA A 144 4.30 -6.32 11.78
N ARG A 145 5.16 -7.29 11.46
CA ARG A 145 5.38 -8.47 12.32
C ARG A 145 6.29 -8.17 13.51
N ASN A 146 7.30 -7.36 13.30
CA ASN A 146 8.33 -7.13 14.30
C ASN A 146 8.10 -5.79 15.00
N GLN A 147 7.27 -5.80 16.02
CA GLN A 147 6.91 -4.62 16.81
C GLN A 147 7.83 -4.49 18.03
N ILE A 148 9.10 -4.20 17.75
CA ILE A 148 10.17 -4.14 18.75
C ILE A 148 10.32 -2.77 19.44
N ALA A 149 9.48 -1.79 19.11
CA ALA A 149 9.53 -0.47 19.74
C ALA A 149 8.93 -0.51 21.16
N PRO A 150 9.73 -0.35 22.23
CA PRO A 150 9.26 -0.54 23.60
C PRO A 150 8.25 0.54 24.05
N ASP A 151 8.37 1.77 23.53
CA ASP A 151 7.53 2.90 23.91
C ASP A 151 6.29 3.09 23.01
N THR A 152 6.00 2.09 22.19
CA THR A 152 4.85 2.11 21.27
C THR A 152 3.93 0.96 21.56
N ARG A 153 2.63 1.24 21.75
CA ARG A 153 1.68 0.14 21.92
C ARG A 153 1.65 -0.77 20.67
N PRO A 154 1.62 -2.10 20.86
CA PRO A 154 1.49 -3.02 19.74
C PRO A 154 0.15 -2.85 19.01
N LEU A 155 0.11 -3.17 17.72
CA LEU A 155 -1.12 -3.21 16.94
C LEU A 155 -2.01 -4.35 17.46
N GLN A 156 -3.30 -4.06 17.61
CA GLN A 156 -4.30 -5.03 18.05
C GLN A 156 -4.80 -5.84 16.83
N ARG A 157 -5.49 -6.96 17.10
CA ARG A 157 -6.00 -7.83 16.03
C ARG A 157 -6.92 -7.14 15.04
N ASP A 158 -7.69 -6.15 15.48
CA ASP A 158 -8.58 -5.35 14.63
C ASP A 158 -7.87 -4.18 13.90
N GLU A 159 -6.58 -4.01 14.13
CA GLU A 159 -5.68 -3.10 13.43
C GLU A 159 -4.73 -3.87 12.48
N LEU A 160 -4.99 -5.16 12.29
CA LEU A 160 -4.19 -6.06 11.48
C LEU A 160 -5.08 -6.86 10.52
N GLU A 161 -4.58 -7.05 9.32
CA GLU A 161 -5.10 -8.02 8.36
C GLU A 161 -4.13 -9.17 8.19
N MET A 162 -4.68 -10.37 8.09
CA MET A 162 -3.93 -11.54 7.65
C MET A 162 -4.06 -11.66 6.14
N THR A 163 -2.95 -11.92 5.47
CA THR A 163 -2.94 -12.23 4.06
C THR A 163 -2.41 -13.64 3.82
N GLN A 164 -3.02 -14.31 2.84
CA GLN A 164 -2.59 -15.60 2.34
C GLN A 164 -2.66 -15.61 0.82
N GLY A 165 -1.77 -16.36 0.17
CA GLY A 165 -1.78 -16.41 -1.28
C GLY A 165 -0.75 -17.34 -1.86
N TYR A 166 -0.62 -17.24 -3.18
CA TYR A 166 0.29 -18.03 -3.99
C TYR A 166 1.06 -17.15 -4.96
N PHE A 167 2.34 -17.43 -5.12
CA PHE A 167 3.08 -17.02 -6.29
C PHE A 167 2.93 -18.15 -7.33
N VAL A 168 2.19 -17.87 -8.39
CA VAL A 168 1.78 -18.86 -9.39
C VAL A 168 2.59 -18.64 -10.66
N PRO A 169 3.21 -19.67 -11.27
CA PRO A 169 4.01 -19.56 -12.50
C PRO A 169 3.13 -19.37 -13.75
N GLN A 170 2.30 -18.34 -13.72
CA GLN A 170 1.42 -17.90 -14.81
C GLN A 170 1.51 -16.38 -14.93
N THR A 171 1.06 -15.82 -16.05
CA THR A 171 0.98 -14.37 -16.26
C THR A 171 -0.44 -13.98 -16.66
N ALA A 172 -0.78 -12.69 -16.51
CA ALA A 172 -2.02 -12.09 -16.99
C ALA A 172 -1.75 -10.64 -17.44
N GLU A 173 -2.68 -10.04 -18.19
CA GLU A 173 -2.53 -8.68 -18.68
C GLU A 173 -3.25 -7.65 -17.80
N SER A 174 -4.18 -8.10 -16.94
CA SER A 174 -4.97 -7.25 -16.06
C SER A 174 -4.79 -7.61 -14.59
N ILE A 175 -5.01 -6.63 -13.73
CA ILE A 175 -5.21 -6.86 -12.29
C ILE A 175 -6.65 -7.32 -12.09
N THR A 176 -6.88 -8.28 -11.19
CA THR A 176 -8.22 -8.64 -10.74
C THR A 176 -8.36 -8.38 -9.25
N VAL A 177 -9.46 -7.73 -8.84
CA VAL A 177 -9.85 -7.55 -7.44
C VAL A 177 -11.27 -8.05 -7.25
N LYS A 178 -11.47 -8.97 -6.31
CA LYS A 178 -12.79 -9.52 -5.99
C LYS A 178 -13.19 -9.21 -4.56
N PHE A 179 -14.37 -8.62 -4.43
CA PHE A 179 -15.03 -8.40 -3.14
C PHE A 179 -15.88 -9.60 -2.74
N LEU A 180 -15.93 -9.87 -1.45
CA LEU A 180 -16.73 -10.95 -0.87
C LEU A 180 -17.89 -10.37 -0.05
N PRO A 181 -19.01 -11.11 0.11
CA PRO A 181 -20.15 -10.60 0.86
C PRO A 181 -19.82 -10.49 2.36
N HIS A 182 -20.12 -9.33 2.97
CA HIS A 182 -19.92 -9.05 4.39
C HIS A 182 -18.50 -9.33 4.91
N PHE A 183 -17.52 -9.22 4.02
CA PHE A 183 -16.13 -9.55 4.27
C PHE A 183 -15.28 -8.28 4.29
N GLU A 184 -14.54 -8.07 5.37
CA GLU A 184 -13.62 -6.94 5.54
C GLU A 184 -12.27 -7.32 4.95
N GLY A 185 -12.11 -7.04 3.65
CA GLY A 185 -10.97 -7.43 2.83
C GLY A 185 -11.36 -7.77 1.38
N TYR A 186 -10.44 -8.34 0.63
CA TYR A 186 -10.65 -8.68 -0.78
C TYR A 186 -9.68 -9.77 -1.25
N ILE A 187 -9.98 -10.36 -2.41
CA ILE A 187 -9.08 -11.24 -3.16
C ILE A 187 -8.45 -10.44 -4.30
N TRP A 188 -7.19 -10.69 -4.59
CA TRP A 188 -6.48 -10.07 -5.70
C TRP A 188 -5.74 -11.07 -6.58
N SER A 189 -5.50 -10.67 -7.82
CA SER A 189 -4.51 -11.27 -8.73
C SER A 189 -3.73 -10.15 -9.40
N PHE A 190 -2.44 -10.07 -9.12
CA PHE A 190 -1.53 -9.06 -9.68
C PHE A 190 -0.50 -9.74 -10.58
N PRO A 191 -0.49 -9.43 -11.89
CA PRO A 191 0.47 -9.98 -12.82
C PRO A 191 1.84 -9.31 -12.67
N ARG A 192 2.88 -10.13 -12.57
CA ARG A 192 4.28 -9.72 -12.66
C ARG A 192 4.88 -10.17 -13.99
N CYS A 193 6.14 -9.88 -14.22
CA CYS A 193 6.79 -10.27 -15.48
C CYS A 193 6.84 -11.78 -15.69
N ASP A 194 6.97 -12.55 -14.62
CA ASP A 194 7.26 -13.99 -14.61
C ASP A 194 6.25 -14.82 -13.83
N HIS A 195 5.37 -14.21 -13.03
CA HIS A 195 4.39 -14.93 -12.22
C HIS A 195 3.20 -14.05 -11.82
N LEU A 196 2.13 -14.67 -11.30
CA LEU A 196 1.03 -13.99 -10.63
C LEU A 196 1.26 -13.99 -9.11
N SER A 197 0.98 -12.88 -8.46
CA SER A 197 0.70 -12.85 -7.04
C SER A 197 -0.80 -12.90 -6.83
N VAL A 198 -1.33 -14.05 -6.45
CA VAL A 198 -2.75 -14.25 -6.16
C VAL A 198 -2.92 -14.40 -4.67
N GLY A 199 -3.81 -13.63 -4.06
CA GLY A 199 -3.98 -13.68 -2.62
C GLY A 199 -5.30 -13.14 -2.13
N ILE A 200 -5.50 -13.27 -0.84
CA ILE A 200 -6.64 -12.73 -0.09
C ILE A 200 -6.11 -12.02 1.16
N CYS A 201 -6.71 -10.92 1.53
CA CYS A 201 -6.54 -10.32 2.85
C CYS A 201 -7.88 -10.24 3.58
N GLY A 202 -7.81 -10.25 4.89
CA GLY A 202 -8.98 -10.08 5.75
C GLY A 202 -8.61 -9.74 7.18
N SER A 203 -9.47 -8.98 7.85
CA SER A 203 -9.30 -8.54 9.23
C SER A 203 -9.08 -9.72 10.18
N MET A 204 -8.00 -9.66 10.96
CA MET A 204 -7.69 -10.70 11.95
C MET A 204 -8.67 -10.75 13.12
N ALA A 205 -9.50 -9.72 13.29
CA ALA A 205 -10.53 -9.71 14.33
C ALA A 205 -11.78 -10.49 13.93
N THR A 206 -12.08 -10.58 12.64
CA THR A 206 -13.35 -11.13 12.12
C THR A 206 -13.20 -12.39 11.29
N HIS A 207 -11.98 -12.68 10.81
CA HIS A 207 -11.75 -13.82 9.92
C HIS A 207 -10.64 -14.74 10.43
N THR A 208 -10.79 -16.03 10.13
CA THR A 208 -9.80 -17.06 10.43
C THR A 208 -8.95 -17.39 9.22
N SER A 209 -7.77 -17.95 9.46
CA SER A 209 -6.88 -18.44 8.40
C SER A 209 -7.55 -19.50 7.49
N ALA A 210 -8.41 -20.35 8.09
CA ALA A 210 -9.14 -21.39 7.36
C ALA A 210 -10.19 -20.80 6.41
N GLU A 211 -10.94 -19.78 6.85
CA GLU A 211 -11.90 -19.07 6.00
C GLU A 211 -11.20 -18.39 4.80
N LEU A 212 -10.10 -17.67 5.06
CA LEU A 212 -9.33 -17.06 3.97
C LEU A 212 -8.87 -18.10 2.96
N LYS A 213 -8.34 -19.22 3.43
CA LYS A 213 -7.87 -20.32 2.56
C LYS A 213 -9.00 -20.90 1.71
N THR A 214 -10.20 -21.06 2.29
CA THR A 214 -11.39 -21.57 1.59
C THR A 214 -11.83 -20.59 0.49
N HIS A 215 -11.95 -19.29 0.81
CA HIS A 215 -12.32 -18.28 -0.19
C HIS A 215 -11.29 -18.16 -1.32
N LEU A 216 -10.01 -18.19 -0.98
CA LEU A 216 -8.93 -18.15 -1.96
C LEU A 216 -8.95 -19.40 -2.88
N GLY A 217 -9.14 -20.60 -2.30
CA GLY A 217 -9.24 -21.85 -3.06
C GLY A 217 -10.39 -21.82 -4.07
N THR A 218 -11.58 -21.39 -3.63
CA THR A 218 -12.74 -21.21 -4.50
C THR A 218 -12.46 -20.21 -5.64
N PHE A 219 -11.76 -19.12 -5.34
CA PHE A 219 -11.39 -18.13 -6.37
C PHE A 219 -10.43 -18.71 -7.41
N VAL A 220 -9.37 -19.35 -6.96
CA VAL A 220 -8.34 -19.96 -7.80
C VAL A 220 -8.96 -20.99 -8.75
N GLU A 221 -9.80 -21.88 -8.21
CA GLU A 221 -10.50 -22.90 -8.99
C GLU A 221 -11.42 -22.30 -10.06
N ARG A 222 -12.28 -21.34 -9.66
CA ARG A 222 -13.24 -20.71 -10.58
C ARG A 222 -12.58 -19.89 -11.69
N HIS A 223 -11.37 -19.38 -11.48
CA HIS A 223 -10.63 -18.59 -12.46
C HIS A 223 -9.59 -19.42 -13.24
N GLY A 224 -9.58 -20.76 -13.07
CA GLY A 224 -8.66 -21.63 -13.78
C GLY A 224 -7.19 -21.36 -13.47
N ILE A 225 -6.89 -20.84 -12.28
CA ILE A 225 -5.52 -20.56 -11.85
C ILE A 225 -4.94 -21.85 -11.27
N SER A 226 -3.95 -22.45 -11.95
CA SER A 226 -3.29 -23.64 -11.42
C SER A 226 -2.38 -23.30 -10.25
N THR A 227 -2.59 -23.99 -9.13
CA THR A 227 -1.66 -23.92 -7.98
C THR A 227 -0.56 -24.97 -8.03
N GLU A 228 -0.49 -25.74 -9.08
CA GLU A 228 0.61 -26.67 -9.32
C GLU A 228 1.92 -25.89 -9.44
N ASN A 229 2.94 -26.30 -8.71
CA ASN A 229 4.23 -25.59 -8.59
C ASN A 229 4.13 -24.14 -8.04
N ALA A 230 2.99 -23.74 -7.49
CA ALA A 230 2.83 -22.44 -6.86
C ALA A 230 3.45 -22.43 -5.44
N LYS A 231 4.09 -21.31 -5.08
CA LYS A 231 4.63 -21.12 -3.74
C LYS A 231 3.59 -20.46 -2.85
N PHE A 232 3.08 -21.17 -1.85
CA PHE A 232 2.18 -20.59 -0.84
C PHE A 232 2.92 -19.60 0.06
N TYR A 233 2.22 -18.53 0.44
CA TYR A 233 2.69 -17.55 1.42
C TYR A 233 1.59 -17.13 2.41
N SER A 234 2.03 -16.65 3.57
CA SER A 234 1.17 -15.96 4.53
C SER A 234 1.94 -14.81 5.17
N HIS A 235 1.26 -13.70 5.37
CA HIS A 235 1.85 -12.50 5.98
C HIS A 235 0.79 -11.72 6.76
N VAL A 236 1.24 -10.73 7.54
CA VAL A 236 0.38 -9.78 8.25
C VAL A 236 0.70 -8.39 7.75
N LEU A 237 -0.32 -7.56 7.56
CA LEU A 237 -0.18 -6.14 7.24
C LEU A 237 -1.01 -5.30 8.20
N PRO A 238 -0.65 -4.04 8.44
CA PRO A 238 -1.47 -3.13 9.21
C PRO A 238 -2.74 -2.78 8.44
N SER A 239 -3.83 -2.66 9.18
CA SER A 239 -5.09 -2.08 8.72
C SER A 239 -5.51 -1.03 9.76
N PRO A 240 -4.91 0.16 9.71
CA PRO A 240 -5.05 1.15 10.76
C PRO A 240 -6.49 1.63 10.91
N GLN A 241 -6.90 1.83 12.16
CA GLN A 241 -8.11 2.53 12.53
C GLN A 241 -7.80 3.99 12.90
N GLU A 242 -8.82 4.83 13.08
CA GLU A 242 -8.61 6.22 13.51
C GLU A 242 -7.71 6.31 14.76
N ARG A 243 -8.00 5.47 15.77
CA ARG A 243 -7.19 5.40 17.00
C ARG A 243 -5.73 4.95 16.77
N THR A 244 -5.48 4.14 15.72
CA THR A 244 -4.11 3.73 15.38
C THR A 244 -3.29 4.92 14.94
N LEU A 245 -3.90 5.78 14.14
CA LEU A 245 -3.25 6.95 13.57
C LEU A 245 -3.13 8.12 14.57
N SER A 246 -4.07 8.24 15.54
CA SER A 246 -4.06 9.30 16.57
C SER A 246 -3.21 8.97 17.79
N ASP A 247 -3.23 7.70 18.26
CA ASP A 247 -2.74 7.35 19.60
C ASP A 247 -1.37 6.67 19.57
N ARG A 248 -0.89 6.26 18.38
CA ARG A 248 0.37 5.55 18.24
C ARG A 248 1.56 6.50 18.28
N THR A 249 2.47 6.30 19.23
CA THR A 249 3.74 7.03 19.25
C THR A 249 4.63 6.52 18.11
N VAL A 250 4.95 7.39 17.16
CA VAL A 250 5.75 7.09 15.96
C VAL A 250 7.15 7.70 16.04
N LEU A 251 7.32 8.76 16.84
CA LEU A 251 8.57 9.48 17.02
C LEU A 251 8.87 9.62 18.52
N GLY A 252 10.01 9.12 18.93
CA GLY A 252 10.60 9.34 20.25
C GLY A 252 11.79 10.29 20.18
N LYS A 253 12.50 10.45 21.29
CA LYS A 253 13.64 11.38 21.41
C LYS A 253 14.78 11.00 20.43
N ASN A 254 15.06 9.69 20.30
CA ASN A 254 16.22 9.15 19.58
C ASN A 254 15.85 7.92 18.74
N TRP A 255 14.55 7.75 18.41
CA TRP A 255 14.04 6.70 17.55
C TRP A 255 12.79 7.15 16.81
N ALA A 256 12.49 6.51 15.67
CA ALA A 256 11.25 6.69 14.94
C ALA A 256 10.82 5.42 14.21
N LEU A 257 9.51 5.27 13.98
CA LEU A 257 8.89 4.24 13.15
C LEU A 257 8.68 4.77 11.73
N VAL A 258 8.82 3.88 10.74
CA VAL A 258 8.50 4.17 9.33
C VAL A 258 7.79 2.98 8.67
N GLY A 259 7.01 3.24 7.63
CA GLY A 259 6.28 2.22 6.87
C GLY A 259 5.27 1.44 7.70
N ASP A 260 5.18 0.13 7.46
CA ASP A 260 4.24 -0.76 8.15
C ASP A 260 4.48 -0.79 9.68
N ALA A 261 5.70 -0.55 10.14
CA ALA A 261 6.00 -0.47 11.57
C ALA A 261 5.29 0.72 12.24
N ALA A 262 5.09 1.81 11.50
CA ALA A 262 4.31 2.97 11.92
C ALA A 262 2.81 2.84 11.58
N ALA A 263 2.39 1.73 10.99
CA ALA A 263 1.05 1.51 10.45
C ALA A 263 0.67 2.45 9.29
N TRP A 264 1.64 2.95 8.53
CA TRP A 264 1.37 3.77 7.34
C TRP A 264 0.96 2.88 6.15
N VAL A 265 -0.28 2.43 6.17
CA VAL A 265 -0.94 1.62 5.14
C VAL A 265 -2.35 2.15 4.95
N ASP A 266 -2.80 2.24 3.72
CA ASP A 266 -4.20 2.56 3.42
C ASP A 266 -5.08 1.35 3.77
N PRO A 267 -5.97 1.45 4.76
CA PRO A 267 -6.79 0.32 5.19
C PRO A 267 -7.87 -0.05 4.16
N LEU A 268 -8.18 0.83 3.20
CA LEU A 268 -9.20 0.58 2.18
C LEU A 268 -8.64 -0.23 1.01
N THR A 269 -7.43 0.08 0.57
CA THR A 269 -6.81 -0.53 -0.61
C THR A 269 -5.70 -1.52 -0.26
N GLY A 270 -5.19 -1.50 0.98
CA GLY A 270 -4.00 -2.23 1.38
C GLY A 270 -2.70 -1.65 0.79
N GLU A 271 -2.74 -0.45 0.19
CA GLU A 271 -1.55 0.20 -0.34
C GLU A 271 -0.60 0.58 0.79
N GLY A 272 0.57 -0.03 0.83
CA GLY A 272 1.62 0.26 1.81
C GLY A 272 2.92 0.75 1.18
N LEU A 273 3.20 0.40 -0.08
CA LEU A 273 4.49 0.65 -0.72
C LEU A 273 4.81 2.14 -0.87
N PHE A 274 3.85 2.94 -1.35
CA PHE A 274 4.01 4.39 -1.44
C PHE A 274 4.29 5.00 -0.07
N TYR A 275 3.44 4.69 0.92
CA TYR A 275 3.56 5.26 2.27
C TYR A 275 4.84 4.81 2.97
N ALA A 276 5.29 3.57 2.74
CA ALA A 276 6.57 3.09 3.25
C ALA A 276 7.74 3.89 2.69
N MET A 277 7.82 4.06 1.37
CA MET A 277 8.87 4.85 0.74
C MET A 277 8.81 6.32 1.17
N ARG A 278 7.61 6.92 1.17
CA ARG A 278 7.43 8.33 1.50
C ARG A 278 7.76 8.63 2.95
N SER A 279 7.31 7.80 3.90
CA SER A 279 7.65 7.98 5.32
C SER A 279 9.15 7.83 5.58
N GLY A 280 9.80 6.87 4.92
CA GLY A 280 11.25 6.71 5.02
C GLY A 280 12.02 7.93 4.50
N GLU A 281 11.62 8.44 3.34
CA GLU A 281 12.21 9.66 2.78
C GLU A 281 12.01 10.88 3.70
N LEU A 282 10.78 11.09 4.20
CA LEU A 282 10.47 12.23 5.07
C LEU A 282 11.24 12.18 6.39
N LEU A 283 11.36 10.99 7.01
CA LEU A 283 12.19 10.83 8.21
C LEU A 283 13.66 11.09 7.91
N GLY A 284 14.17 10.50 6.82
CA GLY A 284 15.56 10.71 6.42
C GLY A 284 15.91 12.19 6.22
N ARG A 285 15.01 12.94 5.55
CA ARG A 285 15.17 14.38 5.37
C ARG A 285 15.09 15.15 6.68
N SER A 286 14.12 14.86 7.56
CA SER A 286 13.99 15.57 8.84
C SER A 286 15.22 15.40 9.74
N LEU A 287 15.78 14.20 9.76
CA LEU A 287 17.02 13.92 10.48
C LEU A 287 18.24 14.58 9.82
N ALA A 288 18.31 14.59 8.49
CA ALA A 288 19.39 15.26 7.73
C ALA A 288 19.39 16.79 7.97
N GLU A 289 18.21 17.40 8.13
CA GLU A 289 18.07 18.82 8.49
C GLU A 289 18.30 19.10 9.99
N GLY A 290 18.51 18.05 10.82
CA GLY A 290 18.65 18.18 12.27
C GLY A 290 17.36 18.55 13.00
N CYS A 291 16.19 18.33 12.37
CA CYS A 291 14.87 18.69 12.86
C CYS A 291 13.92 17.48 12.88
N PRO A 292 14.21 16.42 13.66
CA PRO A 292 13.40 15.20 13.69
C PRO A 292 11.92 15.45 14.04
N GLU A 293 11.63 16.48 14.82
CA GLU A 293 10.28 16.90 15.20
C GLU A 293 9.40 17.30 14.01
N LYS A 294 10.00 17.70 12.87
CA LYS A 294 9.26 18.01 11.64
C LYS A 294 8.68 16.77 10.96
N TYR A 295 9.20 15.58 11.26
CA TYR A 295 8.76 14.33 10.61
C TYR A 295 7.25 14.16 10.63
N MET A 296 6.62 14.26 11.81
CA MET A 296 5.17 14.07 11.94
C MET A 296 4.35 15.15 11.22
N SER A 297 4.80 16.39 11.22
CA SER A 297 4.12 17.47 10.49
C SER A 297 4.21 17.26 8.97
N TRP A 298 5.34 16.78 8.48
CA TRP A 298 5.51 16.45 7.06
C TRP A 298 4.70 15.22 6.63
N VAL A 299 4.64 14.17 7.46
CA VAL A 299 3.76 13.01 7.25
C VAL A 299 2.31 13.44 7.18
N LYS A 300 1.87 14.31 8.10
CA LYS A 300 0.51 14.85 8.11
C LYS A 300 0.18 15.62 6.83
N ALA A 301 1.09 16.47 6.39
CA ALA A 301 0.93 17.23 5.15
C ALA A 301 0.95 16.35 3.88
N ALA A 302 1.76 15.28 3.90
CA ALA A 302 1.96 14.44 2.72
C ALA A 302 0.84 13.40 2.50
N PHE A 303 0.33 12.76 3.56
CA PHE A 303 -0.61 11.63 3.39
C PHE A 303 -1.45 11.23 4.63
N SER A 304 -1.11 11.63 5.86
CA SER A 304 -1.81 11.11 7.06
C SER A 304 -3.31 11.41 7.04
N SER A 305 -3.72 12.57 6.56
CA SER A 305 -5.13 12.96 6.45
C SER A 305 -5.93 12.03 5.51
N GLU A 306 -5.29 11.50 4.47
CA GLU A 306 -5.91 10.52 3.56
C GLU A 306 -6.11 9.17 4.26
N LEU A 307 -5.11 8.71 5.01
CA LEU A 307 -5.22 7.47 5.80
C LEU A 307 -6.28 7.58 6.90
N GLU A 308 -6.38 8.73 7.57
CA GLU A 308 -7.42 9.00 8.56
C GLU A 308 -8.82 8.93 7.94
N PHE A 309 -8.99 9.49 6.75
CA PHE A 309 -10.27 9.41 6.03
C PHE A 309 -10.58 7.96 5.64
N ALA A 310 -9.63 7.23 5.07
CA ALA A 310 -9.79 5.82 4.72
C ALA A 310 -10.17 4.98 5.94
N ALA A 311 -9.53 5.20 7.09
CA ALA A 311 -9.81 4.51 8.34
C ALA A 311 -11.25 4.73 8.85
N ARG A 312 -11.84 5.92 8.60
CA ARG A 312 -13.25 6.21 8.96
C ARG A 312 -14.25 5.45 8.11
N ILE A 313 -13.94 5.21 6.84
CA ILE A 313 -14.91 4.66 5.88
C ILE A 313 -14.75 3.16 5.63
N VAL A 314 -13.59 2.56 5.93
CA VAL A 314 -13.24 1.19 5.55
C VAL A 314 -14.29 0.15 5.95
N ARG A 315 -14.79 0.19 7.18
CA ARG A 315 -15.84 -0.74 7.65
C ARG A 315 -17.15 -0.58 6.90
N ARG A 316 -17.56 0.67 6.59
CA ARG A 316 -18.78 0.94 5.80
C ARG A 316 -18.58 0.50 4.36
N PHE A 317 -17.40 0.64 3.81
CA PHE A 317 -17.10 0.20 2.45
C PHE A 317 -17.21 -1.32 2.31
N TYR A 318 -16.57 -2.08 3.19
CA TYR A 318 -16.56 -3.54 3.07
C TYR A 318 -17.79 -4.23 3.61
N ARG A 319 -18.34 -3.78 4.72
CA ARG A 319 -19.45 -4.44 5.44
C ARG A 319 -20.79 -3.71 5.30
N GLY A 320 -20.77 -2.49 4.78
CA GLY A 320 -21.98 -1.69 4.61
C GLY A 320 -22.90 -2.27 3.55
N SER A 321 -24.19 -2.06 3.76
CA SER A 321 -25.22 -2.35 2.77
C SER A 321 -26.12 -1.14 2.58
N PHE A 322 -26.62 -0.97 1.37
CA PHE A 322 -27.61 0.04 1.01
C PHE A 322 -28.72 -0.64 0.21
N LEU A 323 -29.97 -0.46 0.62
CA LEU A 323 -31.14 -1.13 0.02
C LEU A 323 -30.95 -2.68 -0.09
N GLY A 324 -30.36 -3.30 0.93
CA GLY A 324 -30.13 -4.74 0.98
C GLY A 324 -28.96 -5.27 0.14
N THR A 325 -28.24 -4.40 -0.55
CA THR A 325 -27.10 -4.77 -1.41
C THR A 325 -25.79 -4.19 -0.85
N ALA A 326 -24.71 -4.95 -0.92
CA ALA A 326 -23.39 -4.51 -0.45
C ALA A 326 -22.91 -3.25 -1.19
N VAL A 327 -22.25 -2.35 -0.47
CA VAL A 327 -21.69 -1.09 -1.04
C VAL A 327 -20.73 -1.39 -2.21
N THR A 328 -19.89 -2.41 -2.08
CA THR A 328 -18.99 -2.84 -3.15
C THR A 328 -19.70 -3.34 -4.40
N THR A 329 -20.88 -3.96 -4.24
CA THR A 329 -21.72 -4.38 -5.36
C THR A 329 -22.32 -3.17 -6.07
N HIS A 330 -22.87 -2.19 -5.32
CA HIS A 330 -23.36 -0.95 -5.93
C HIS A 330 -22.26 -0.19 -6.65
N MET A 331 -21.05 -0.16 -6.11
CA MET A 331 -19.89 0.45 -6.77
C MET A 331 -19.66 -0.18 -8.15
N VAL A 332 -19.59 -1.52 -8.25
CA VAL A 332 -19.42 -2.22 -9.52
C VAL A 332 -20.58 -1.96 -10.49
N GLN A 333 -21.83 -1.93 -10.00
CA GLN A 333 -22.99 -1.60 -10.81
C GLN A 333 -22.94 -0.18 -11.38
N LEU A 334 -22.57 0.81 -10.55
CA LEU A 334 -22.43 2.20 -10.99
C LEU A 334 -21.32 2.36 -12.03
N MET A 335 -20.21 1.66 -11.88
CA MET A 335 -19.14 1.66 -12.88
C MET A 335 -19.60 1.14 -14.24
N ASN A 336 -20.49 0.14 -14.27
CA ASN A 336 -21.05 -0.38 -15.52
C ASN A 336 -22.07 0.59 -16.15
N ARG A 337 -22.72 1.45 -15.37
CA ARG A 337 -23.83 2.30 -15.80
C ARG A 337 -23.44 3.76 -15.99
N SER A 338 -22.36 4.23 -15.38
CA SER A 338 -21.90 5.62 -15.46
C SER A 338 -20.45 5.69 -15.91
N ALA A 339 -20.22 6.31 -17.06
CA ALA A 339 -18.86 6.55 -17.58
C ALA A 339 -18.09 7.51 -16.66
N VAL A 340 -18.77 8.52 -16.12
CA VAL A 340 -18.19 9.50 -15.19
C VAL A 340 -17.75 8.81 -13.88
N PHE A 341 -18.60 7.95 -13.33
CA PHE A 341 -18.26 7.21 -12.12
C PHE A 341 -17.12 6.22 -12.36
N ARG A 342 -17.11 5.55 -13.52
CA ARG A 342 -16.01 4.65 -13.92
C ARG A 342 -14.68 5.39 -14.01
N GLN A 343 -14.65 6.58 -14.64
CA GLN A 343 -13.45 7.39 -14.71
C GLN A 343 -12.97 7.81 -13.31
N LEU A 344 -13.90 8.24 -12.44
CA LEU A 344 -13.59 8.62 -11.07
C LEU A 344 -12.94 7.46 -10.28
N MET A 345 -13.45 6.23 -10.46
CA MET A 345 -12.86 5.04 -9.87
C MET A 345 -11.49 4.72 -10.50
N GLY A 346 -11.33 4.89 -11.81
CA GLY A 346 -10.03 4.75 -12.48
C GLY A 346 -8.97 5.72 -11.93
N ASP A 347 -9.35 6.98 -11.70
CA ASP A 347 -8.49 7.99 -11.08
C ASP A 347 -8.11 7.61 -9.64
N LEU A 348 -9.08 7.08 -8.87
CA LEU A 348 -8.83 6.62 -7.50
C LEU A 348 -7.87 5.43 -7.46
N PHE A 349 -8.10 4.41 -8.29
CA PHE A 349 -7.24 3.22 -8.35
C PHE A 349 -5.85 3.52 -8.90
N SER A 350 -5.73 4.48 -9.83
CA SER A 350 -4.42 4.93 -10.32
C SER A 350 -3.66 5.81 -9.33
N GLY A 351 -4.32 6.29 -8.27
CA GLY A 351 -3.74 7.20 -7.27
C GLY A 351 -3.64 8.66 -7.74
N THR A 352 -4.34 9.06 -8.80
CA THR A 352 -4.44 10.47 -9.24
C THR A 352 -5.55 11.24 -8.52
N GLN A 353 -6.42 10.52 -7.82
CA GLN A 353 -7.53 11.05 -7.04
C GLN A 353 -7.31 10.75 -5.55
N ASP A 354 -7.31 11.78 -4.72
CA ASP A 354 -7.32 11.64 -3.27
C ASP A 354 -8.76 11.47 -2.72
N TYR A 355 -8.89 10.94 -1.50
CA TYR A 355 -10.18 10.74 -0.86
C TYR A 355 -10.87 12.06 -0.49
N SER A 356 -10.11 13.08 -0.17
CA SER A 356 -10.65 14.37 0.29
C SER A 356 -11.37 15.10 -0.85
N SER A 357 -10.82 15.04 -2.06
CA SER A 357 -11.43 15.63 -3.26
C SER A 357 -12.48 14.71 -3.92
N LEU A 358 -12.45 13.40 -3.65
CA LEU A 358 -13.42 12.43 -4.16
C LEU A 358 -14.86 12.83 -3.82
N LYS A 359 -15.13 13.18 -2.56
CA LYS A 359 -16.47 13.62 -2.13
C LYS A 359 -16.95 14.83 -2.93
N ARG A 360 -16.12 15.84 -3.14
CA ARG A 360 -16.45 17.05 -3.92
C ARG A 360 -16.73 16.71 -5.38
N ARG A 361 -15.93 15.86 -6.00
CA ARG A 361 -16.14 15.40 -7.38
C ARG A 361 -17.44 14.57 -7.50
N LEU A 362 -17.69 13.66 -6.56
CA LEU A 362 -18.96 12.89 -6.53
C LEU A 362 -20.18 13.82 -6.46
N TRP A 363 -20.18 14.83 -5.58
CA TRP A 363 -21.26 15.80 -5.47
C TRP A 363 -21.39 16.66 -6.74
N GLY A 364 -20.27 17.09 -7.32
CA GLY A 364 -20.26 17.89 -8.55
C GLY A 364 -20.82 17.15 -9.77
N HIS A 365 -20.71 15.82 -9.79
CA HIS A 365 -21.20 14.96 -10.89
C HIS A 365 -22.46 14.16 -10.53
N LEU A 366 -23.06 14.38 -9.37
CA LEU A 366 -24.21 13.58 -8.89
C LEU A 366 -25.36 13.61 -9.88
N GLY A 367 -25.70 14.76 -10.43
CA GLY A 367 -26.77 14.91 -11.43
C GLY A 367 -26.50 14.09 -12.70
N ILE A 368 -25.27 14.09 -13.20
CA ILE A 368 -24.85 13.34 -14.39
C ILE A 368 -24.87 11.84 -14.08
N THR A 369 -24.30 11.41 -12.96
CA THR A 369 -24.28 10.01 -12.55
C THR A 369 -25.69 9.45 -12.36
N VAL A 370 -26.60 10.22 -11.74
CA VAL A 370 -28.00 9.84 -11.57
C VAL A 370 -28.73 9.78 -12.91
N SER A 371 -28.51 10.74 -13.81
CA SER A 371 -29.13 10.73 -15.15
C SER A 371 -28.64 9.55 -16.00
N GLU A 372 -27.34 9.23 -15.95
CA GLU A 372 -26.76 8.05 -16.60
C GLU A 372 -27.34 6.74 -16.04
N PHE A 373 -27.50 6.67 -14.73
CA PHE A 373 -28.11 5.53 -14.07
C PHE A 373 -29.58 5.34 -14.53
N ILE A 374 -30.38 6.40 -14.52
CA ILE A 374 -31.78 6.38 -14.97
C ILE A 374 -31.87 5.98 -16.45
N ALA A 375 -31.04 6.58 -17.32
CA ALA A 375 -31.01 6.24 -18.74
C ALA A 375 -30.67 4.77 -18.98
N SER A 376 -29.72 4.20 -18.21
CA SER A 376 -29.35 2.79 -18.33
C SER A 376 -30.45 1.84 -17.82
N VAL A 377 -31.20 2.24 -16.80
CA VAL A 377 -32.34 1.44 -16.26
C VAL A 377 -33.52 1.44 -17.22
N LEU A 378 -33.76 2.56 -17.90
CA LEU A 378 -34.85 2.71 -18.84
C LEU A 378 -34.53 2.26 -20.28
N ASN A 379 -33.33 1.70 -20.52
CA ASN A 379 -32.86 1.31 -21.86
C ASN A 379 -32.95 2.45 -22.92
N LEU A 380 -32.81 3.69 -22.49
CA LEU A 380 -32.80 4.83 -23.40
C LEU A 380 -31.43 4.90 -24.09
N GLU A 381 -31.41 4.72 -25.41
CA GLU A 381 -30.19 4.90 -26.22
C GLU A 381 -29.69 6.35 -26.09
N ARG A 382 -28.40 6.52 -25.88
CA ARG A 382 -27.76 7.84 -25.83
C ARG A 382 -27.62 8.38 -27.24
N PRO A 383 -27.92 9.67 -27.49
CA PRO A 383 -27.39 10.35 -28.65
C PRO A 383 -25.86 10.42 -28.50
N ALA A 384 -25.16 9.95 -29.55
CA ALA A 384 -23.72 10.08 -29.68
C ALA A 384 -23.36 11.57 -29.72
N SER A 385 -22.82 12.12 -28.64
CA SER A 385 -21.97 13.30 -28.55
C SER A 385 -22.12 14.03 -27.22
N ALA A 386 -21.19 13.81 -26.35
CA ALA A 386 -20.65 14.84 -25.46
C ALA A 386 -19.16 14.55 -25.29
N GLN A 387 -18.39 14.99 -26.26
CA GLN A 387 -16.96 15.17 -26.06
C GLN A 387 -16.79 16.23 -24.98
N ILE A 388 -16.19 15.84 -23.86
CA ILE A 388 -15.79 16.77 -22.80
C ILE A 388 -14.75 17.73 -23.43
N PRO A 389 -14.92 19.06 -23.35
CA PRO A 389 -13.92 19.97 -23.87
C PRO A 389 -12.60 19.76 -23.12
N ARG A 390 -11.54 19.42 -23.85
CA ARG A 390 -10.18 19.49 -23.34
C ARG A 390 -9.93 20.95 -22.98
N GLY A 391 -9.71 21.23 -21.69
CA GLY A 391 -9.31 22.54 -21.24
C GLY A 391 -8.09 23.00 -22.05
N SER A 392 -8.23 24.13 -22.73
CA SER A 392 -7.15 24.81 -23.42
C SER A 392 -6.05 25.14 -22.40
N ALA A 393 -4.87 24.62 -22.60
CA ALA A 393 -3.66 25.18 -22.01
C ALA A 393 -3.55 26.63 -22.55
N ALA A 394 -3.73 27.62 -21.67
CA ALA A 394 -3.32 28.98 -21.95
C ALA A 394 -1.79 29.01 -21.91
N ALA A 395 -1.21 29.29 -23.07
CA ALA A 395 0.13 29.82 -23.15
C ALA A 395 0.06 31.29 -22.69
N ASP A 396 0.90 31.65 -21.74
CA ASP A 396 1.75 32.84 -21.70
C ASP A 396 2.73 32.70 -20.52
#